data_dad38140ed9598298b9dcfb16e9651c0
#
_entry.id   dad38140ed9598298b9dcfb16e9651c0
#
_cell.length_a   1.000
_cell.length_b   1.000
_cell.length_c   1.000
_cell.angle_alpha   90.00
_cell.angle_beta   90.00
_cell.angle_gamma   90.00
#
_symmetry.space_group_name_H-M   'P 1'
#
loop_
_entity.id
_entity.type
_entity.pdbx_description
1 polymer ?
#
loop_
_entity_poly.entity_id
_entity_poly.type
_entity_poly.pdbx_seq_one_letter_code
_entity_poly.pdbx_strand_id
1 'polypeptide(L)'
;MALSTVRDVDFIVARIHAHHASMVEGGRLDEMCRIRTVPELARRLWDDATPTMTSAEFQRRVVAEYAAEIDKLALSVPEGVRLFFEMLKEGKRALAHQSLEADTAAATKYYAELISRARNCAPPNGRPAYEIAAQSASIFLGMLALRLVFNYAMKPALVGKYYFDGTFISRQVFDGIVAASELQPALDLCSLAIAGGVPCRTIPELEAAAWDRYLMLAHRLWRSDPIGVGAIIGYVGIRRIEIANLVTLSEGLRLGVESRRLRSYLIPHQPLKETHHA
;
A
#
# COMPACT_ATOMS: atom_id res chain seq x y z
N MET A 1 -19.66 19.20 23.32
CA MET A 1 -19.20 18.64 22.02
C MET A 1 -17.96 17.73 22.10
N ALA A 2 -17.00 17.98 23.01
CA ALA A 2 -15.75 17.17 23.07
C ALA A 2 -15.90 15.70 23.56
N LEU A 3 -16.92 15.38 24.35
CA LEU A 3 -17.10 14.03 24.92
C LEU A 3 -17.70 13.00 23.94
N SER A 4 -18.37 13.43 22.86
CA SER A 4 -18.92 12.50 21.87
C SER A 4 -17.83 11.99 20.93
N THR A 5 -16.89 12.84 20.54
CA THR A 5 -15.77 12.50 19.63
C THR A 5 -14.78 11.51 20.25
N VAL A 6 -14.54 11.55 21.56
CA VAL A 6 -13.66 10.58 22.26
C VAL A 6 -14.31 9.20 22.29
N ARG A 7 -15.59 9.08 22.60
CA ARG A 7 -16.31 7.80 22.60
C ARG A 7 -16.37 7.15 21.21
N ASP A 8 -16.46 7.95 20.16
CA ASP A 8 -16.49 7.45 18.78
C ASP A 8 -15.14 6.84 18.38
N VAL A 9 -14.02 7.46 18.76
CA VAL A 9 -12.67 6.94 18.48
C VAL A 9 -12.43 5.63 19.23
N ASP A 10 -12.78 5.55 20.53
CA ASP A 10 -12.61 4.34 21.34
C ASP A 10 -13.38 3.14 20.76
N PHE A 11 -14.63 3.37 20.35
CA PHE A 11 -15.46 2.33 19.73
C PHE A 11 -14.86 1.83 18.41
N ILE A 12 -14.35 2.73 17.58
CA ILE A 12 -13.71 2.38 16.32
C ILE A 12 -12.43 1.61 16.56
N VAL A 13 -11.62 2.07 17.49
CA VAL A 13 -10.36 1.39 17.85
C VAL A 13 -10.65 -0.03 18.32
N ALA A 14 -11.63 -0.26 19.19
CA ALA A 14 -12.02 -1.61 19.61
C ALA A 14 -12.46 -2.47 18.41
N ARG A 15 -13.20 -1.89 17.47
CA ARG A 15 -13.67 -2.56 16.27
C ARG A 15 -12.51 -2.93 15.31
N ILE A 16 -11.56 -2.01 15.07
CA ILE A 16 -10.43 -2.31 14.21
C ILE A 16 -9.47 -3.33 14.84
N HIS A 17 -9.35 -3.38 16.18
CA HIS A 17 -8.62 -4.43 16.88
C HIS A 17 -9.25 -5.82 16.65
N ALA A 18 -10.57 -5.92 16.73
CA ALA A 18 -11.28 -7.16 16.42
C ALA A 18 -11.08 -7.58 14.95
N HIS A 19 -11.16 -6.62 14.02
CA HIS A 19 -10.92 -6.85 12.60
C HIS A 19 -9.49 -7.27 12.29
N HIS A 20 -8.50 -6.61 12.92
CA HIS A 20 -7.08 -6.94 12.75
C HIS A 20 -6.78 -8.40 13.12
N ALA A 21 -7.43 -8.93 14.16
CA ALA A 21 -7.26 -10.35 14.54
C ALA A 21 -7.71 -11.34 13.46
N SER A 22 -8.57 -10.93 12.52
CA SER A 22 -9.04 -11.74 11.40
C SER A 22 -8.32 -11.50 10.07
N MET A 23 -7.36 -10.59 10.01
CA MET A 23 -6.63 -10.25 8.79
C MET A 23 -5.74 -11.39 8.27
N VAL A 24 -5.51 -11.39 6.96
CA VAL A 24 -4.67 -12.37 6.29
C VAL A 24 -3.21 -11.92 6.32
N GLU A 25 -2.54 -12.21 7.44
CA GLU A 25 -1.13 -11.91 7.67
C GLU A 25 -0.35 -13.13 8.19
N GLY A 26 0.97 -13.07 8.13
CA GLY A 26 1.85 -14.09 8.72
C GLY A 26 1.51 -15.51 8.30
N GLY A 27 1.29 -16.42 9.26
CA GLY A 27 0.97 -17.81 9.01
C GLY A 27 -0.34 -18.01 8.22
N ARG A 28 -1.34 -17.14 8.42
CA ARG A 28 -2.58 -17.19 7.66
C ARG A 28 -2.36 -16.84 6.18
N LEU A 29 -1.46 -15.90 5.88
CA LEU A 29 -1.05 -15.61 4.50
C LEU A 29 -0.34 -16.81 3.86
N ASP A 30 0.51 -17.50 4.61
CA ASP A 30 1.18 -18.72 4.17
C ASP A 30 0.19 -19.87 3.88
N GLU A 31 -0.87 -20.00 4.69
CA GLU A 31 -1.98 -20.94 4.45
C GLU A 31 -2.73 -20.59 3.15
N MET A 32 -3.04 -19.32 2.93
CA MET A 32 -3.71 -18.87 1.70
C MET A 32 -2.88 -19.16 0.44
N CYS A 33 -1.55 -19.12 0.51
CA CYS A 33 -0.69 -19.50 -0.61
C CYS A 33 -0.78 -20.98 -1.02
N ARG A 34 -1.26 -21.86 -0.14
CA ARG A 34 -1.43 -23.32 -0.41
C ARG A 34 -2.75 -23.67 -1.07
N ILE A 35 -3.67 -22.73 -1.12
CA ILE A 35 -4.95 -22.84 -1.82
C ILE A 35 -4.69 -22.99 -3.32
N ARG A 36 -5.54 -23.73 -4.02
CA ARG A 36 -5.35 -24.05 -5.44
C ARG A 36 -6.30 -23.31 -6.39
N THR A 37 -7.41 -22.81 -5.88
CA THR A 37 -8.44 -22.19 -6.71
C THR A 37 -9.00 -20.91 -6.08
N VAL A 38 -9.47 -19.99 -6.93
CA VAL A 38 -10.10 -18.74 -6.48
C VAL A 38 -11.38 -19.00 -5.66
N PRO A 39 -12.29 -19.94 -6.04
CA PRO A 39 -13.44 -20.25 -5.19
C PRO A 39 -13.08 -20.80 -3.80
N GLU A 40 -11.99 -21.56 -3.69
CA GLU A 40 -11.52 -22.04 -2.40
C GLU A 40 -10.96 -20.88 -1.55
N LEU A 41 -10.19 -19.96 -2.15
CA LEU A 41 -9.73 -18.73 -1.51
C LEU A 41 -10.91 -17.89 -1.00
N ALA A 42 -11.94 -17.71 -1.83
CA ALA A 42 -13.15 -16.99 -1.48
C ALA A 42 -13.88 -17.59 -0.26
N ARG A 43 -14.03 -18.91 -0.22
CA ARG A 43 -14.66 -19.61 0.91
C ARG A 43 -13.90 -19.52 2.23
N ARG A 44 -12.60 -19.23 2.18
CA ARG A 44 -11.81 -18.93 3.39
C ARG A 44 -12.07 -17.57 3.98
N LEU A 45 -12.61 -16.65 3.16
CA LEU A 45 -12.88 -15.27 3.55
C LEU A 45 -14.37 -15.02 3.79
N TRP A 46 -15.25 -15.73 3.06
CA TRP A 46 -16.69 -15.47 3.07
C TRP A 46 -17.49 -16.78 3.05
N ASP A 47 -18.43 -16.91 3.97
CA ASP A 47 -19.31 -18.08 4.08
C ASP A 47 -20.29 -18.18 2.89
N ASP A 48 -20.64 -17.03 2.27
CA ASP A 48 -21.55 -16.90 1.13
C ASP A 48 -20.84 -16.96 -0.24
N ALA A 49 -19.56 -17.35 -0.27
CA ALA A 49 -18.79 -17.41 -1.53
C ALA A 49 -19.33 -18.50 -2.47
N THR A 50 -19.55 -18.14 -3.73
CA THR A 50 -20.04 -19.07 -4.74
C THR A 50 -18.93 -20.04 -5.20
N PRO A 51 -19.29 -21.32 -5.53
CA PRO A 51 -18.32 -22.29 -6.04
C PRO A 51 -17.68 -21.90 -7.39
N THR A 52 -18.28 -20.96 -8.09
CA THR A 52 -17.88 -20.52 -9.44
C THR A 52 -17.27 -19.12 -9.46
N MET A 53 -16.92 -18.55 -8.29
CA MET A 53 -16.37 -17.21 -8.19
C MET A 53 -15.09 -17.05 -9.03
N THR A 54 -15.11 -16.11 -9.94
CA THR A 54 -13.95 -15.75 -10.77
C THR A 54 -12.96 -14.84 -10.04
N SER A 55 -11.71 -14.74 -10.52
CA SER A 55 -10.71 -13.80 -9.97
C SER A 55 -11.21 -12.34 -10.05
N ALA A 56 -11.87 -11.96 -11.11
CA ALA A 56 -12.41 -10.60 -11.29
C ALA A 56 -13.54 -10.29 -10.27
N GLU A 57 -14.43 -11.25 -9.99
CA GLU A 57 -15.48 -11.09 -8.98
C GLU A 57 -14.88 -11.01 -7.57
N PHE A 58 -13.92 -11.89 -7.27
CA PHE A 58 -13.17 -11.88 -6.01
C PHE A 58 -12.51 -10.52 -5.77
N GLN A 59 -11.75 -10.02 -6.74
CA GLN A 59 -11.07 -8.73 -6.64
C GLN A 59 -12.05 -7.57 -6.45
N ARG A 60 -13.14 -7.54 -7.20
CA ARG A 60 -14.19 -6.51 -7.03
C ARG A 60 -14.77 -6.52 -5.63
N ARG A 61 -15.05 -7.71 -5.07
CA ARG A 61 -15.60 -7.84 -3.71
C ARG A 61 -14.61 -7.36 -2.65
N VAL A 62 -13.36 -7.83 -2.69
CA VAL A 62 -12.28 -7.39 -1.77
C VAL A 62 -12.13 -5.87 -1.78
N VAL A 63 -12.11 -5.27 -2.99
CA VAL A 63 -11.96 -3.83 -3.15
C VAL A 63 -13.18 -3.06 -2.65
N ALA A 64 -14.40 -3.58 -2.89
CA ALA A 64 -15.64 -2.95 -2.43
C ALA A 64 -15.76 -2.99 -0.90
N GLU A 65 -15.41 -4.10 -0.26
CA GLU A 65 -15.39 -4.23 1.20
C GLU A 65 -14.40 -3.26 1.84
N TYR A 66 -13.19 -3.12 1.27
CA TYR A 66 -12.24 -2.12 1.73
C TYR A 66 -12.75 -0.69 1.59
N ALA A 67 -13.33 -0.35 0.45
CA ALA A 67 -13.89 0.98 0.24
C ALA A 67 -14.99 1.30 1.26
N ALA A 68 -15.90 0.34 1.49
CA ALA A 68 -16.96 0.49 2.49
C ALA A 68 -16.42 0.60 3.92
N GLU A 69 -15.32 -0.08 4.22
CA GLU A 69 -14.64 0.03 5.52
C GLU A 69 -14.00 1.41 5.71
N ILE A 70 -13.28 1.90 4.70
CA ILE A 70 -12.71 3.27 4.73
C ILE A 70 -13.80 4.32 4.87
N ASP A 71 -14.95 4.18 4.20
CA ASP A 71 -16.09 5.08 4.37
C ASP A 71 -16.58 5.14 5.82
N LYS A 72 -16.71 3.98 6.47
CA LYS A 72 -17.12 3.91 7.87
C LYS A 72 -16.09 4.54 8.81
N LEU A 73 -14.81 4.32 8.55
CA LEU A 73 -13.72 4.93 9.32
C LEU A 73 -13.68 6.45 9.13
N ALA A 74 -13.84 6.94 7.91
CA ALA A 74 -13.83 8.36 7.59
C ALA A 74 -14.94 9.14 8.32
N LEU A 75 -16.11 8.53 8.50
CA LEU A 75 -17.22 9.15 9.23
C LEU A 75 -16.95 9.30 10.74
N SER A 76 -16.01 8.55 11.25
CA SER A 76 -15.80 8.35 12.68
C SER A 76 -14.46 8.90 13.18
N VAL A 77 -13.58 9.36 12.28
CA VAL A 77 -12.35 10.07 12.67
C VAL A 77 -12.62 11.57 12.82
N PRO A 78 -11.76 12.30 13.59
CA PRO A 78 -11.85 13.75 13.68
C PRO A 78 -11.86 14.42 12.30
N GLU A 79 -12.59 15.52 12.14
CA GLU A 79 -12.76 16.20 10.85
C GLU A 79 -11.44 16.53 10.15
N GLY A 80 -10.41 16.96 10.90
CA GLY A 80 -9.09 17.24 10.34
C GLY A 80 -8.38 16.04 9.74
N VAL A 81 -8.81 14.81 10.03
CA VAL A 81 -8.27 13.57 9.48
C VAL A 81 -9.15 13.00 8.35
N ARG A 82 -10.45 13.36 8.36
CA ARG A 82 -11.43 12.85 7.39
C ARG A 82 -11.01 13.06 5.94
N LEU A 83 -10.56 14.25 5.61
CA LEU A 83 -10.11 14.57 4.24
C LEU A 83 -8.95 13.69 3.77
N PHE A 84 -8.07 13.28 4.68
CA PHE A 84 -7.00 12.32 4.36
C PHE A 84 -7.59 10.94 4.02
N PHE A 85 -8.58 10.45 4.77
CA PHE A 85 -9.24 9.17 4.49
C PHE A 85 -10.05 9.20 3.18
N GLU A 86 -10.71 10.31 2.87
CA GLU A 86 -11.40 10.50 1.59
C GLU A 86 -10.44 10.39 0.40
N MET A 87 -9.24 10.99 0.51
CA MET A 87 -8.21 10.85 -0.51
C MET A 87 -7.71 9.41 -0.68
N LEU A 88 -7.55 8.64 0.41
CA LEU A 88 -7.17 7.22 0.31
C LEU A 88 -8.17 6.40 -0.53
N LYS A 89 -9.43 6.76 -0.50
CA LYS A 89 -10.51 6.17 -1.28
C LYS A 89 -10.46 6.56 -2.76
N GLU A 90 -10.14 7.82 -3.07
CA GLU A 90 -10.10 8.34 -4.43
C GLU A 90 -8.97 7.75 -5.27
N GLY A 91 -7.87 7.30 -4.67
CA GLY A 91 -6.70 6.77 -5.35
C GLY A 91 -6.96 5.62 -6.33
N LYS A 92 -8.09 4.93 -6.19
CA LYS A 92 -8.52 3.88 -7.12
C LYS A 92 -9.34 4.39 -8.31
N ARG A 93 -9.94 5.58 -8.22
CA ARG A 93 -10.74 6.18 -9.29
C ARG A 93 -9.90 6.97 -10.28
N ALA A 94 -8.70 7.40 -9.87
CA ALA A 94 -7.83 8.25 -10.68
C ALA A 94 -7.16 7.52 -11.87
N LEU A 95 -7.17 6.19 -11.90
CA LEU A 95 -6.55 5.38 -12.94
C LEU A 95 -7.59 4.93 -13.98
N ALA A 96 -8.11 5.87 -14.74
CA ALA A 96 -8.84 5.56 -15.97
C ALA A 96 -7.79 5.38 -17.09
N HIS A 97 -7.61 4.16 -17.57
CA HIS A 97 -6.61 3.77 -18.58
C HIS A 97 -6.78 4.54 -19.89
N GLN A 98 -6.29 5.78 -19.94
CA GLN A 98 -6.36 6.63 -21.14
C GLN A 98 -5.07 6.60 -21.94
N SER A 99 -3.95 6.90 -21.29
CA SER A 99 -2.60 6.82 -21.84
C SER A 99 -1.59 6.79 -20.69
N LEU A 100 -0.38 6.32 -20.94
CA LEU A 100 0.70 6.31 -19.94
C LEU A 100 0.94 7.70 -19.36
N GLU A 101 0.92 8.74 -20.19
CA GLU A 101 1.17 10.12 -19.77
C GLU A 101 0.01 10.68 -18.92
N ALA A 102 -1.23 10.45 -19.35
CA ALA A 102 -2.43 10.90 -18.62
C ALA A 102 -2.56 10.18 -17.27
N ASP A 103 -2.34 8.86 -17.24
CA ASP A 103 -2.39 8.06 -16.01
C ASP A 103 -1.27 8.47 -15.04
N THR A 104 -0.06 8.74 -15.56
CA THR A 104 1.08 9.22 -14.77
C THR A 104 0.80 10.59 -14.16
N ALA A 105 0.26 11.53 -14.94
CA ALA A 105 -0.09 12.86 -14.48
C ALA A 105 -1.19 12.81 -13.40
N ALA A 106 -2.22 11.99 -13.61
CA ALA A 106 -3.30 11.78 -12.64
C ALA A 106 -2.79 11.18 -11.33
N ALA A 107 -1.92 10.16 -11.41
CA ALA A 107 -1.30 9.55 -10.23
C ALA A 107 -0.38 10.52 -9.49
N THR A 108 0.42 11.31 -10.22
CA THR A 108 1.28 12.36 -9.63
C THR A 108 0.44 13.39 -8.85
N LYS A 109 -0.64 13.88 -9.46
CA LYS A 109 -1.58 14.81 -8.80
C LYS A 109 -2.20 14.19 -7.56
N TYR A 110 -2.65 12.94 -7.63
CA TYR A 110 -3.21 12.22 -6.50
C TYR A 110 -2.24 12.15 -5.33
N TYR A 111 -0.98 11.72 -5.54
CA TYR A 111 -0.01 11.61 -4.45
C TYR A 111 0.43 12.95 -3.88
N ALA A 112 0.55 13.98 -4.70
CA ALA A 112 0.82 15.35 -4.24
C ALA A 112 -0.32 15.87 -3.33
N GLU A 113 -1.57 15.66 -3.72
CA GLU A 113 -2.74 16.03 -2.93
C GLU A 113 -2.83 15.21 -1.64
N LEU A 114 -2.56 13.89 -1.68
CA LEU A 114 -2.55 13.02 -0.50
C LEU A 114 -1.55 13.53 0.56
N ILE A 115 -0.34 13.93 0.15
CA ILE A 115 0.65 14.54 1.05
C ILE A 115 0.14 15.87 1.62
N SER A 116 -0.45 16.71 0.78
CA SER A 116 -1.02 17.98 1.21
C SER A 116 -2.09 17.79 2.29
N ARG A 117 -3.02 16.86 2.08
CA ARG A 117 -4.06 16.52 3.05
C ARG A 117 -3.47 15.96 4.34
N ALA A 118 -2.47 15.07 4.24
CA ALA A 118 -1.81 14.50 5.41
C ALA A 118 -1.09 15.56 6.27
N ARG A 119 -0.45 16.54 5.63
CA ARG A 119 0.20 17.67 6.34
C ARG A 119 -0.78 18.58 7.05
N ASN A 120 -1.96 18.74 6.49
CA ASN A 120 -3.03 19.59 7.04
C ASN A 120 -3.81 18.91 8.18
N CYS A 121 -3.54 17.64 8.48
CA CYS A 121 -4.10 16.99 9.66
C CYS A 121 -3.57 17.67 10.93
N ALA A 122 -4.47 18.05 11.83
CA ALA A 122 -4.10 18.70 13.08
C ALA A 122 -3.24 17.79 13.98
N PRO A 123 -2.27 18.34 14.74
CA PRO A 123 -1.54 17.57 15.74
C PRO A 123 -2.49 16.97 16.79
N PRO A 124 -2.19 15.76 17.34
CA PRO A 124 -1.02 14.90 17.06
C PRO A 124 -1.16 14.03 15.81
N ASN A 125 -2.29 14.05 15.13
CA ASN A 125 -2.68 13.11 14.07
C ASN A 125 -1.93 13.33 12.75
N GLY A 126 -1.41 14.52 12.51
CA GLY A 126 -0.74 14.89 11.25
C GLY A 126 0.53 14.09 10.99
N ARG A 127 1.31 13.76 12.02
CA ARG A 127 2.55 13.02 11.86
C ARG A 127 2.33 11.59 11.33
N PRO A 128 1.46 10.75 11.92
CA PRO A 128 1.15 9.42 11.40
C PRO A 128 0.59 9.45 9.97
N ALA A 129 -0.35 10.35 9.69
CA ALA A 129 -0.91 10.52 8.35
C ALA A 129 0.15 10.90 7.33
N TYR A 130 1.03 11.83 7.67
CA TYR A 130 2.11 12.26 6.80
C TYR A 130 3.13 11.13 6.54
N GLU A 131 3.56 10.39 7.57
CA GLU A 131 4.55 9.32 7.41
C GLU A 131 4.04 8.23 6.43
N ILE A 132 2.79 7.80 6.54
CA ILE A 132 2.17 6.81 5.63
C ILE A 132 2.00 7.37 4.21
N ALA A 133 1.52 8.61 4.09
CA ALA A 133 1.35 9.25 2.80
C ALA A 133 2.69 9.46 2.10
N ALA A 134 3.68 9.99 2.81
CA ALA A 134 5.02 10.24 2.29
C ALA A 134 5.72 8.95 1.85
N GLN A 135 5.64 7.86 2.62
CA GLN A 135 6.20 6.57 2.22
C GLN A 135 5.54 6.05 0.94
N SER A 136 4.21 6.05 0.88
CA SER A 136 3.46 5.61 -0.30
C SER A 136 3.78 6.44 -1.55
N ALA A 137 3.82 7.77 -1.40
CA ALA A 137 4.14 8.70 -2.46
C ALA A 137 5.61 8.59 -2.91
N SER A 138 6.53 8.32 -1.98
CA SER A 138 7.95 8.09 -2.29
C SER A 138 8.16 6.80 -3.10
N ILE A 139 7.44 5.73 -2.76
CA ILE A 139 7.45 4.49 -3.54
C ILE A 139 6.98 4.79 -4.97
N PHE A 140 5.83 5.46 -5.11
CA PHE A 140 5.33 5.85 -6.43
C PHE A 140 6.34 6.67 -7.22
N LEU A 141 6.88 7.75 -6.63
CA LEU A 141 7.81 8.67 -7.30
C LEU A 141 9.11 7.98 -7.72
N GLY A 142 9.69 7.15 -6.84
CA GLY A 142 10.92 6.41 -7.12
C GLY A 142 10.72 5.36 -8.21
N MET A 143 9.65 4.56 -8.13
CA MET A 143 9.32 3.56 -9.15
C MET A 143 9.01 4.21 -10.49
N LEU A 144 8.29 5.35 -10.48
CA LEU A 144 8.01 6.11 -11.69
C LEU A 144 9.31 6.58 -12.36
N ALA A 145 10.20 7.24 -11.62
CA ALA A 145 11.46 7.76 -12.15
C ALA A 145 12.30 6.63 -12.77
N LEU A 146 12.50 5.53 -12.04
CA LEU A 146 13.28 4.37 -12.51
C LEU A 146 12.67 3.74 -13.77
N ARG A 147 11.35 3.54 -13.81
CA ARG A 147 10.68 2.94 -14.96
C ARG A 147 10.73 3.86 -16.18
N LEU A 148 10.49 5.17 -16.01
CA LEU A 148 10.52 6.11 -17.12
C LEU A 148 11.93 6.22 -17.72
N VAL A 149 12.98 6.24 -16.90
CA VAL A 149 14.37 6.35 -17.37
C VAL A 149 14.85 5.03 -17.97
N PHE A 150 14.75 3.91 -17.24
CA PHE A 150 15.44 2.66 -17.61
C PHE A 150 14.57 1.70 -18.41
N ASN A 151 13.24 1.71 -18.26
CA ASN A 151 12.38 0.83 -19.06
C ASN A 151 11.83 1.53 -20.31
N TYR A 152 11.56 2.85 -20.23
CA TYR A 152 11.00 3.61 -21.36
C TYR A 152 12.01 4.54 -22.03
N ALA A 153 13.26 4.60 -21.56
CA ALA A 153 14.33 5.46 -22.07
C ALA A 153 13.90 6.93 -22.26
N MET A 154 13.06 7.42 -21.35
CA MET A 154 12.53 8.78 -21.41
C MET A 154 13.61 9.81 -21.05
N LYS A 155 13.66 10.92 -21.78
CA LYS A 155 14.64 11.99 -21.53
C LYS A 155 14.48 12.59 -20.13
N PRO A 156 15.56 12.88 -19.39
CA PRO A 156 15.55 13.45 -18.05
C PRO A 156 14.63 14.67 -17.88
N ALA A 157 14.66 15.60 -18.83
CA ALA A 157 13.84 16.81 -18.80
C ALA A 157 12.33 16.54 -18.82
N LEU A 158 11.89 15.41 -19.41
CA LEU A 158 10.49 15.01 -19.42
C LEU A 158 10.11 14.32 -18.11
N VAL A 159 11.00 13.50 -17.55
CA VAL A 159 10.78 12.83 -16.25
C VAL A 159 10.73 13.84 -15.12
N GLY A 160 11.56 14.88 -15.17
CA GLY A 160 11.63 15.96 -14.20
C GLY A 160 10.31 16.68 -13.91
N LYS A 161 9.35 16.63 -14.85
CA LYS A 161 8.00 17.22 -14.71
C LYS A 161 7.12 16.52 -13.69
N TYR A 162 7.41 15.25 -13.37
CA TYR A 162 6.61 14.46 -12.45
C TYR A 162 7.06 14.56 -10.98
N TYR A 163 8.12 15.34 -10.73
CA TYR A 163 8.54 15.57 -9.35
C TYR A 163 7.50 16.40 -8.58
N PHE A 164 7.29 16.04 -7.32
CA PHE A 164 6.52 16.81 -6.35
C PHE A 164 7.13 16.69 -4.95
N ASP A 165 6.95 17.73 -4.13
CA ASP A 165 7.52 17.82 -2.81
C ASP A 165 6.77 17.01 -1.75
N GLY A 166 7.45 16.75 -0.63
CA GLY A 166 6.87 16.14 0.55
C GLY A 166 7.01 14.63 0.62
N THR A 167 7.72 14.05 -0.31
CA THR A 167 8.17 12.65 -0.27
C THR A 167 9.47 12.52 0.53
N PHE A 168 9.91 11.29 0.79
CA PHE A 168 11.26 11.02 1.32
C PHE A 168 12.34 11.11 0.24
N ILE A 169 11.96 11.24 -1.03
CA ILE A 169 12.85 11.52 -2.15
C ILE A 169 12.94 13.04 -2.31
N SER A 170 14.05 13.65 -1.87
CA SER A 170 14.28 15.05 -2.09
C SER A 170 14.47 15.35 -3.59
N ARG A 171 14.32 16.63 -3.99
CA ARG A 171 14.57 17.05 -5.37
C ARG A 171 15.95 16.65 -5.86
N GLN A 172 16.97 16.83 -5.02
CA GLN A 172 18.36 16.45 -5.36
C GLN A 172 18.49 14.94 -5.61
N VAL A 173 17.88 14.10 -4.76
CA VAL A 173 17.89 12.62 -4.93
C VAL A 173 17.14 12.24 -6.20
N PHE A 174 15.99 12.86 -6.46
CA PHE A 174 15.21 12.60 -7.67
C PHE A 174 16.00 12.96 -8.94
N ASP A 175 16.61 14.13 -8.97
CA ASP A 175 17.45 14.57 -10.11
C ASP A 175 18.65 13.64 -10.29
N GLY A 176 19.25 13.13 -9.20
CA GLY A 176 20.31 12.12 -9.25
C GLY A 176 19.85 10.80 -9.86
N ILE A 177 18.64 10.31 -9.50
CA ILE A 177 18.05 9.09 -10.09
C ILE A 177 17.81 9.30 -11.58
N VAL A 178 17.25 10.44 -11.97
CA VAL A 178 16.88 10.74 -13.37
C VAL A 178 18.11 10.99 -14.25
N ALA A 179 19.19 11.51 -13.70
CA ALA A 179 20.45 11.79 -14.41
C ALA A 179 21.40 10.58 -14.47
N ALA A 180 21.10 9.51 -13.74
CA ALA A 180 21.97 8.33 -13.70
C ALA A 180 22.02 7.64 -15.08
N SER A 181 23.25 7.36 -15.54
CA SER A 181 23.50 6.63 -16.79
C SER A 181 23.33 5.11 -16.65
N GLU A 182 23.43 4.61 -15.42
CA GLU A 182 23.35 3.18 -15.10
C GLU A 182 22.27 2.94 -14.02
N LEU A 183 21.67 1.74 -14.07
CA LEU A 183 20.59 1.38 -13.17
C LEU A 183 21.05 1.28 -11.72
N GLN A 184 22.22 0.70 -11.44
CA GLN A 184 22.64 0.42 -10.07
C GLN A 184 22.79 1.69 -9.21
N PRO A 185 23.47 2.77 -9.64
CA PRO A 185 23.52 4.02 -8.88
C PRO A 185 22.14 4.63 -8.61
N ALA A 186 21.23 4.52 -9.57
CA ALA A 186 19.84 4.99 -9.38
C ALA A 186 19.08 4.16 -8.37
N LEU A 187 19.25 2.83 -8.36
CA LEU A 187 18.68 1.93 -7.35
C LEU A 187 19.21 2.24 -5.95
N ASP A 188 20.51 2.49 -5.80
CA ASP A 188 21.14 2.78 -4.53
C ASP A 188 20.60 4.08 -3.93
N LEU A 189 20.51 5.15 -4.72
CA LEU A 189 19.92 6.43 -4.31
C LEU A 189 18.45 6.26 -3.89
N CYS A 190 17.69 5.53 -4.69
CA CYS A 190 16.28 5.29 -4.42
C CYS A 190 16.09 4.42 -3.16
N SER A 191 16.89 3.37 -3.00
CA SER A 191 16.82 2.46 -1.86
C SER A 191 17.06 3.17 -0.52
N LEU A 192 18.02 4.07 -0.44
CA LEU A 192 18.24 4.89 0.76
C LEU A 192 16.97 5.65 1.16
N ALA A 193 16.27 6.21 0.20
CA ALA A 193 15.08 7.02 0.46
C ALA A 193 13.86 6.17 0.83
N ILE A 194 13.58 5.08 0.08
CA ILE A 194 12.30 4.37 0.18
C ILE A 194 12.37 2.98 0.80
N ALA A 195 13.52 2.30 0.77
CA ALA A 195 13.70 0.93 1.27
C ALA A 195 14.65 0.82 2.48
N GLY A 196 15.11 1.97 3.03
CA GLY A 196 16.01 1.98 4.20
C GLY A 196 17.44 1.53 3.91
N GLY A 197 17.89 1.64 2.65
CA GLY A 197 19.24 1.27 2.25
C GLY A 197 19.44 -0.24 2.02
N VAL A 198 18.35 -1.01 1.88
CA VAL A 198 18.46 -2.44 1.53
C VAL A 198 19.09 -2.56 0.13
N PRO A 199 20.18 -3.34 -0.04
CA PRO A 199 20.78 -3.53 -1.35
C PRO A 199 19.82 -4.21 -2.33
N CYS A 200 19.56 -3.57 -3.47
CA CYS A 200 18.68 -4.08 -4.52
C CYS A 200 19.43 -4.08 -5.85
N ARG A 201 19.25 -5.11 -6.66
CA ARG A 201 19.89 -5.24 -7.99
C ARG A 201 18.91 -4.98 -9.14
N THR A 202 17.64 -4.99 -8.84
CA THR A 202 16.57 -4.83 -9.83
C THR A 202 15.47 -3.91 -9.30
N ILE A 203 14.70 -3.30 -10.23
CA ILE A 203 13.55 -2.47 -9.88
C ILE A 203 12.50 -3.27 -9.08
N PRO A 204 12.15 -4.53 -9.45
CA PRO A 204 11.24 -5.35 -8.64
C PRO A 204 11.72 -5.62 -7.21
N GLU A 205 13.01 -5.89 -7.00
CA GLU A 205 13.57 -6.07 -5.65
C GLU A 205 13.44 -4.81 -4.80
N LEU A 206 13.73 -3.65 -5.39
CA LEU A 206 13.57 -2.37 -4.72
C LEU A 206 12.10 -2.07 -4.37
N GLU A 207 11.18 -2.34 -5.30
CA GLU A 207 9.74 -2.18 -5.08
C GLU A 207 9.28 -3.08 -3.92
N ALA A 208 9.73 -4.33 -3.90
CA ALA A 208 9.45 -5.28 -2.83
C ALA A 208 9.93 -4.74 -1.46
N ALA A 209 11.21 -4.36 -1.37
CA ALA A 209 11.78 -3.81 -0.14
C ALA A 209 11.08 -2.51 0.33
N ALA A 210 10.67 -1.68 -0.60
CA ALA A 210 9.95 -0.44 -0.29
C ALA A 210 8.55 -0.70 0.28
N TRP A 211 7.82 -1.68 -0.24
CA TRP A 211 6.52 -2.09 0.31
C TRP A 211 6.64 -2.82 1.63
N ASP A 212 7.70 -3.62 1.84
CA ASP A 212 8.00 -4.22 3.15
C ASP A 212 8.24 -3.13 4.21
N ARG A 213 8.99 -2.08 3.85
CA ARG A 213 9.18 -0.92 4.73
C ARG A 213 7.85 -0.18 5.00
N TYR A 214 6.99 -0.03 4.00
CA TYR A 214 5.66 0.55 4.19
C TYR A 214 4.85 -0.26 5.22
N LEU A 215 4.84 -1.58 5.10
CA LEU A 215 4.13 -2.46 6.05
C LEU A 215 4.72 -2.36 7.46
N MET A 216 6.05 -2.35 7.59
CA MET A 216 6.70 -2.14 8.89
C MET A 216 6.33 -0.79 9.52
N LEU A 217 6.24 0.27 8.72
CA LEU A 217 5.78 1.59 9.16
C LEU A 217 4.33 1.53 9.64
N ALA A 218 3.43 0.91 8.88
CA ALA A 218 2.04 0.76 9.26
C ALA A 218 1.87 0.01 10.60
N HIS A 219 2.61 -1.11 10.78
CA HIS A 219 2.63 -1.83 12.07
C HIS A 219 3.23 -1.01 13.21
N ARG A 220 4.24 -0.19 12.94
CA ARG A 220 4.79 0.72 13.96
C ARG A 220 3.74 1.73 14.42
N LEU A 221 3.03 2.36 13.50
CA LEU A 221 1.96 3.32 13.82
C LEU A 221 0.82 2.66 14.59
N TRP A 222 0.42 1.46 14.17
CA TRP A 222 -0.57 0.64 14.88
C TRP A 222 -0.21 0.40 16.35
N ARG A 223 1.07 0.09 16.64
CA ARG A 223 1.53 -0.22 18.00
C ARG A 223 1.88 0.99 18.84
N SER A 224 2.31 2.10 18.22
CA SER A 224 2.77 3.28 18.94
C SER A 224 1.67 4.12 19.56
N ASP A 225 0.45 4.02 19.03
CA ASP A 225 -0.72 4.76 19.50
C ASP A 225 -1.96 3.84 19.45
N PRO A 226 -2.02 2.81 20.32
CA PRO A 226 -2.96 1.70 20.17
C PRO A 226 -4.44 2.08 20.39
N ILE A 227 -4.71 3.25 20.95
CA ILE A 227 -6.07 3.76 21.22
C ILE A 227 -6.39 5.06 20.49
N GLY A 228 -5.48 5.57 19.69
CA GLY A 228 -5.62 6.85 19.00
C GLY A 228 -5.75 6.74 17.48
N VAL A 229 -5.70 7.88 16.83
CA VAL A 229 -5.77 7.98 15.35
C VAL A 229 -4.58 7.30 14.69
N GLY A 230 -3.44 7.22 15.35
CA GLY A 230 -2.27 6.47 14.87
C GLY A 230 -2.57 5.01 14.60
N ALA A 231 -3.33 4.35 15.50
CA ALA A 231 -3.80 2.98 15.28
C ALA A 231 -4.70 2.88 14.03
N ILE A 232 -5.63 3.80 13.86
CA ILE A 232 -6.55 3.79 12.71
C ILE A 232 -5.76 3.94 11.40
N ILE A 233 -4.81 4.87 11.35
CA ILE A 233 -3.95 5.09 10.17
C ILE A 233 -3.07 3.87 9.91
N GLY A 234 -2.44 3.30 10.94
CA GLY A 234 -1.65 2.08 10.85
C GLY A 234 -2.46 0.90 10.32
N TYR A 235 -3.66 0.69 10.89
CA TYR A 235 -4.60 -0.33 10.46
C TYR A 235 -4.96 -0.20 8.97
N VAL A 236 -5.30 1.00 8.50
CA VAL A 236 -5.61 1.24 7.09
C VAL A 236 -4.41 0.93 6.19
N GLY A 237 -3.20 1.25 6.65
CA GLY A 237 -1.96 0.89 5.96
C GLY A 237 -1.76 -0.62 5.83
N ILE A 238 -1.95 -1.37 6.92
CA ILE A 238 -1.87 -2.85 6.95
C ILE A 238 -2.96 -3.43 6.04
N ARG A 239 -4.19 -2.94 6.17
CA ARG A 239 -5.34 -3.39 5.38
C ARG A 239 -5.14 -3.19 3.87
N ARG A 240 -4.50 -2.09 3.47
CA ARG A 240 -4.10 -1.84 2.08
C ARG A 240 -3.18 -2.94 1.53
N ILE A 241 -2.20 -3.36 2.32
CA ILE A 241 -1.28 -4.44 1.95
C ILE A 241 -1.99 -5.79 1.88
N GLU A 242 -2.84 -6.10 2.84
CA GLU A 242 -3.65 -7.33 2.79
C GLU A 242 -4.46 -7.42 1.50
N ILE A 243 -5.10 -6.34 1.08
CA ILE A 243 -5.87 -6.31 -0.17
C ILE A 243 -4.99 -6.49 -1.39
N ALA A 244 -3.82 -5.85 -1.42
CA ALA A 244 -2.85 -6.05 -2.49
C ALA A 244 -2.43 -7.53 -2.57
N ASN A 245 -2.18 -8.15 -1.42
CA ASN A 245 -1.85 -9.58 -1.34
C ASN A 245 -3.01 -10.47 -1.83
N LEU A 246 -4.25 -10.21 -1.39
CA LEU A 246 -5.41 -10.98 -1.82
C LEU A 246 -5.67 -10.87 -3.34
N VAL A 247 -5.49 -9.68 -3.91
CA VAL A 247 -5.56 -9.47 -5.35
C VAL A 247 -4.47 -10.26 -6.07
N THR A 248 -3.23 -10.20 -5.59
CA THR A 248 -2.08 -10.95 -6.14
C THR A 248 -2.30 -12.46 -6.04
N LEU A 249 -2.82 -12.95 -4.89
CA LEU A 249 -3.18 -14.35 -4.70
C LEU A 249 -4.22 -14.80 -5.73
N SER A 250 -5.33 -14.06 -5.87
CA SER A 250 -6.40 -14.43 -6.79
C SER A 250 -5.92 -14.49 -8.25
N GLU A 251 -5.04 -13.59 -8.63
CA GLU A 251 -4.48 -13.55 -9.98
C GLU A 251 -3.44 -14.65 -10.20
N GLY A 252 -2.57 -14.91 -9.22
CA GLY A 252 -1.63 -16.01 -9.25
C GLY A 252 -2.33 -17.39 -9.35
N LEU A 253 -3.42 -17.57 -8.61
CA LEU A 253 -4.24 -18.79 -8.71
C LEU A 253 -4.88 -18.92 -10.09
N ARG A 254 -5.41 -17.83 -10.65
CA ARG A 254 -5.97 -17.82 -12.01
C ARG A 254 -4.93 -18.21 -13.08
N LEU A 255 -3.69 -17.78 -12.89
CA LEU A 255 -2.56 -18.06 -13.80
C LEU A 255 -1.85 -19.40 -13.51
N GLY A 256 -2.26 -20.14 -12.49
CA GLY A 256 -1.64 -21.40 -12.10
C GLY A 256 -0.20 -21.25 -11.56
N VAL A 257 0.11 -20.12 -10.93
CA VAL A 257 1.43 -19.86 -10.34
C VAL A 257 1.65 -20.79 -9.14
N GLU A 258 2.82 -21.45 -9.08
CA GLU A 258 3.20 -22.32 -7.98
C GLU A 258 3.22 -21.55 -6.64
N SER A 259 2.76 -22.19 -5.56
CA SER A 259 2.59 -21.59 -4.22
C SER A 259 3.89 -20.94 -3.69
N ARG A 260 5.05 -21.58 -3.87
CA ARG A 260 6.34 -21.02 -3.43
C ARG A 260 6.68 -19.74 -4.18
N ARG A 261 6.48 -19.71 -5.49
CA ARG A 261 6.68 -18.53 -6.34
C ARG A 261 5.63 -17.46 -6.04
N LEU A 262 4.38 -17.85 -5.85
CA LEU A 262 3.31 -16.93 -5.48
C LEU A 262 3.62 -16.23 -4.16
N ARG A 263 4.09 -16.97 -3.14
CA ARG A 263 4.47 -16.41 -1.83
C ARG A 263 5.58 -15.35 -1.94
N SER A 264 6.53 -15.51 -2.86
CA SER A 264 7.59 -14.53 -3.05
C SER A 264 7.14 -13.19 -3.66
N TYR A 265 5.92 -13.12 -4.20
CA TYR A 265 5.32 -11.88 -4.70
C TYR A 265 4.48 -11.14 -3.65
N LEU A 266 4.22 -11.76 -2.49
CA LEU A 266 3.37 -11.17 -1.45
C LEU A 266 4.19 -10.39 -0.43
N ILE A 267 3.59 -9.38 0.14
CA ILE A 267 4.17 -8.50 1.16
C ILE A 267 3.79 -9.02 2.56
N PRO A 268 4.73 -9.22 3.49
CA PRO A 268 6.17 -9.07 3.31
C PRO A 268 6.77 -10.18 2.43
N HIS A 269 7.78 -9.81 1.65
CA HIS A 269 8.46 -10.73 0.74
C HIS A 269 9.32 -11.72 1.51
N GLN A 270 8.79 -12.89 1.74
CA GLN A 270 9.44 -14.00 2.46
C GLN A 270 9.23 -15.32 1.71
N PRO A 271 10.18 -16.28 1.80
CA PRO A 271 9.94 -17.62 1.30
C PRO A 271 8.81 -18.29 2.09
N LEU A 272 8.02 -19.12 1.43
CA LEU A 272 7.00 -19.92 2.07
C LEU A 272 7.65 -20.83 3.12
N LYS A 273 7.23 -20.75 4.37
CA LYS A 273 7.74 -21.61 5.44
C LYS A 273 7.35 -23.07 5.16
N GLU A 274 8.34 -23.95 5.15
CA GLU A 274 8.09 -25.38 5.09
C GLU A 274 7.42 -25.81 6.39
N THR A 275 6.23 -26.41 6.29
CA THR A 275 5.62 -27.08 7.44
C THR A 275 6.37 -28.39 7.63
N HIS A 276 7.30 -28.42 8.58
CA HIS A 276 7.78 -29.69 9.11
C HIS A 276 6.59 -30.36 9.78
N HIS A 277 5.97 -31.31 9.08
CA HIS A 277 5.09 -32.29 9.74
C HIS A 277 6.01 -33.15 10.60
N ALA A 278 6.02 -32.85 11.93
CA ALA A 278 6.57 -33.75 12.95
C ALA A 278 5.61 -34.90 13.20
#